data_d0bd9dcd1bc2d92b3756f1321fd2a658
#
_entry.id   d0bd9dcd1bc2d92b3756f1321fd2a658
#
_cell.length_a   1.000
_cell.length_b   1.000
_cell.length_c   1.000
_cell.angle_alpha   90.00
_cell.angle_beta   90.00
_cell.angle_gamma   90.00
#
_symmetry.space_group_name_H-M   'P 1'
#
loop_
_entity.id
_entity.type
_entity.pdbx_description
1 polymer ?
#
loop_
_entity_poly.entity_id
_entity_poly.type
_entity_poly.pdbx_seq_one_letter_code
_entity_poly.pdbx_strand_id
1 'polypeptide(L)'
;APFLWPKDKKSMKLRVIAAVICLFLAKAANVGTPPILGYAVDSLTELSQGLNVYMLIPLALIISYGIARVTALAFGELRNAIFSKVAQNAITQLTLNTFKHLHSLSLQFHLGRQTGALSKFIDRGTKGVNFLLNYVLFNVIPTIIEIFLVAGILAYIYGLKYALVTLITISLYIIVTFTVTQWRLQFRRRMNAADNAVSTKLVDSLLNFETVKYFNNEEHEYRRLFESLDQYETESIKNQYSLSYLNIAQTIVIMTGITIMLVMSAFDIRAGSLTIGGFVVINAYMLQLYQPLNFFGTVYREIRQSLTDMENLFTLWEEKPNLTDSEI
;
A
#
# COMPACT_ATOMS: atom_id res chain seq x y z
N ALA A 1 19.98 5.75 2.44
CA ALA A 1 20.45 6.32 1.19
C ALA A 1 21.67 5.59 0.60
N PRO A 2 22.74 5.18 1.34
CA PRO A 2 23.95 4.58 0.74
C PRO A 2 23.69 3.25 0.03
N PHE A 3 22.74 2.45 0.47
CA PHE A 3 22.40 1.14 -0.11
C PHE A 3 21.62 1.23 -1.43
N LEU A 4 20.86 2.32 -1.66
CA LEU A 4 20.11 2.56 -2.89
C LEU A 4 20.97 3.21 -3.98
N TRP A 5 22.00 3.97 -3.57
CA TRP A 5 22.87 4.71 -4.48
C TRP A 5 24.34 4.36 -4.22
N PRO A 6 24.75 3.09 -4.46
CA PRO A 6 26.11 2.66 -4.20
C PRO A 6 27.09 3.44 -5.11
N LYS A 7 28.17 3.98 -4.50
CA LYS A 7 29.15 4.82 -5.24
C LYS A 7 29.81 4.07 -6.40
N ASP A 8 30.01 2.76 -6.24
CA ASP A 8 30.86 1.95 -7.14
C ASP A 8 30.10 1.10 -8.17
N LYS A 9 28.75 1.10 -8.18
CA LYS A 9 27.96 0.26 -9.09
C LYS A 9 27.12 1.11 -10.05
N LYS A 10 27.72 1.53 -11.18
CA LYS A 10 27.05 2.31 -12.24
C LYS A 10 25.75 1.63 -12.74
N SER A 11 25.74 0.30 -12.87
CA SER A 11 24.56 -0.45 -13.32
C SER A 11 23.37 -0.34 -12.38
N MET A 12 23.58 -0.21 -11.05
CA MET A 12 22.49 -0.03 -10.09
C MET A 12 21.91 1.37 -10.17
N LYS A 13 22.75 2.40 -10.32
CA LYS A 13 22.28 3.79 -10.52
C LYS A 13 21.43 3.90 -11.78
N LEU A 14 21.87 3.29 -12.89
CA LEU A 14 21.11 3.28 -14.14
C LEU A 14 19.74 2.61 -13.97
N ARG A 15 19.65 1.52 -13.20
CA ARG A 15 18.38 0.85 -12.90
C ARG A 15 17.44 1.73 -12.07
N VAL A 16 17.95 2.45 -11.08
CA VAL A 16 17.12 3.39 -10.30
C VAL A 16 16.56 4.47 -11.20
N ILE A 17 17.41 5.08 -12.04
CA ILE A 17 16.97 6.12 -13.00
C ILE A 17 15.92 5.53 -13.96
N ALA A 18 16.18 4.36 -14.55
CA ALA A 18 15.25 3.70 -15.46
C ALA A 18 13.89 3.39 -14.76
N ALA A 19 13.92 2.92 -13.51
CA ALA A 19 12.69 2.68 -12.74
C ALA A 19 11.91 3.97 -12.50
N VAL A 20 12.59 5.08 -12.20
CA VAL A 20 11.95 6.41 -12.03
C VAL A 20 11.35 6.89 -13.35
N ILE A 21 12.06 6.74 -14.48
CA ILE A 21 11.52 7.08 -15.80
C ILE A 21 10.27 6.25 -16.11
N CYS A 22 10.32 4.93 -15.91
CA CYS A 22 9.16 4.05 -16.08
C CYS A 22 8.00 4.46 -15.18
N LEU A 23 8.26 4.90 -13.94
CA LEU A 23 7.24 5.42 -13.04
C LEU A 23 6.53 6.65 -13.63
N PHE A 24 7.30 7.63 -14.10
CA PHE A 24 6.73 8.85 -14.70
C PHE A 24 5.94 8.53 -15.97
N LEU A 25 6.45 7.64 -16.83
CA LEU A 25 5.74 7.22 -18.05
C LEU A 25 4.45 6.46 -17.72
N ALA A 26 4.48 5.56 -16.73
CA ALA A 26 3.29 4.86 -16.26
C ALA A 26 2.23 5.83 -15.73
N LYS A 27 2.64 6.82 -14.91
CA LYS A 27 1.72 7.82 -14.34
C LYS A 27 1.19 8.80 -15.39
N ALA A 28 2.03 9.25 -16.32
CA ALA A 28 1.60 10.09 -17.43
C ALA A 28 0.57 9.37 -18.31
N ALA A 29 0.82 8.11 -18.67
CA ALA A 29 -0.12 7.29 -19.40
C ALA A 29 -1.44 7.08 -18.62
N ASN A 30 -1.34 6.79 -17.30
CA ASN A 30 -2.52 6.58 -16.46
C ASN A 30 -3.39 7.84 -16.34
N VAL A 31 -2.78 8.99 -16.11
CA VAL A 31 -3.48 10.30 -16.01
C VAL A 31 -4.00 10.76 -17.39
N GLY A 32 -3.31 10.43 -18.48
CA GLY A 32 -3.73 10.74 -19.85
C GLY A 32 -4.85 9.86 -20.40
N THR A 33 -5.11 8.71 -19.77
CA THR A 33 -6.12 7.74 -20.26
C THR A 33 -7.56 8.26 -20.19
N PRO A 34 -8.07 8.88 -19.10
CA PRO A 34 -9.44 9.37 -19.04
C PRO A 34 -9.78 10.44 -20.11
N PRO A 35 -8.94 11.45 -20.40
CA PRO A 35 -9.21 12.39 -21.49
C PRO A 35 -9.37 11.73 -22.86
N ILE A 36 -8.56 10.71 -23.19
CA ILE A 36 -8.69 9.99 -24.46
C ILE A 36 -10.08 9.35 -24.57
N LEU A 37 -10.56 8.73 -23.49
CA LEU A 37 -11.92 8.17 -23.45
C LEU A 37 -12.98 9.26 -23.59
N GLY A 38 -12.80 10.40 -22.96
CA GLY A 38 -13.71 11.55 -23.08
C GLY A 38 -13.82 12.03 -24.51
N TYR A 39 -12.71 12.25 -25.21
CA TYR A 39 -12.71 12.63 -26.62
C TYR A 39 -13.35 11.56 -27.51
N ALA A 40 -13.17 10.27 -27.21
CA ALA A 40 -13.84 9.19 -27.96
C ALA A 40 -15.37 9.27 -27.80
N VAL A 41 -15.85 9.53 -26.58
CA VAL A 41 -17.29 9.69 -26.30
C VAL A 41 -17.86 10.92 -26.97
N ASP A 42 -17.15 12.06 -26.94
CA ASP A 42 -17.60 13.29 -27.62
C ASP A 42 -17.68 13.09 -29.13
N SER A 43 -16.65 12.48 -29.75
CA SER A 43 -16.65 12.17 -31.19
C SER A 43 -17.78 11.20 -31.59
N LEU A 44 -18.14 10.23 -30.74
CA LEU A 44 -19.28 9.34 -30.96
C LEU A 44 -20.61 10.09 -30.84
N THR A 45 -20.72 11.03 -29.93
CA THR A 45 -21.89 11.85 -29.72
C THR A 45 -22.13 12.77 -30.95
N GLU A 46 -21.07 13.41 -31.44
CA GLU A 46 -21.11 14.23 -32.65
C GLU A 46 -21.51 13.42 -33.88
N LEU A 47 -20.96 12.21 -34.05
CA LEU A 47 -21.33 11.28 -35.11
C LEU A 47 -22.83 10.89 -35.05
N SER A 48 -23.35 10.64 -33.84
CA SER A 48 -24.76 10.27 -33.64
C SER A 48 -25.73 11.42 -33.96
N GLN A 49 -25.26 12.66 -33.90
CA GLN A 49 -26.01 13.87 -34.23
C GLN A 49 -25.96 14.20 -35.75
N GLY A 50 -25.33 13.36 -36.56
CA GLY A 50 -25.21 13.56 -38.01
C GLY A 50 -24.19 14.62 -38.44
N LEU A 51 -23.29 15.02 -37.53
CA LEU A 51 -22.17 15.90 -37.84
C LEU A 51 -21.13 15.16 -38.69
N ASN A 52 -20.38 15.88 -39.51
CA ASN A 52 -19.40 15.34 -40.47
C ASN A 52 -18.14 14.82 -39.72
N VAL A 53 -18.31 13.81 -38.87
CA VAL A 53 -17.20 13.11 -38.18
C VAL A 53 -17.04 11.74 -38.85
N TYR A 54 -15.82 11.44 -39.31
CA TYR A 54 -15.53 10.13 -39.85
C TYR A 54 -15.48 9.09 -38.73
N MET A 55 -16.17 7.95 -38.87
CA MET A 55 -16.18 6.82 -37.91
C MET A 55 -14.77 6.35 -37.53
N LEU A 56 -13.76 6.61 -38.32
CA LEU A 56 -12.37 6.29 -38.07
C LEU A 56 -11.81 7.02 -36.83
N ILE A 57 -12.28 8.27 -36.56
CA ILE A 57 -11.79 9.09 -35.45
C ILE A 57 -12.13 8.46 -34.07
N PRO A 58 -13.41 8.21 -33.75
CA PRO A 58 -13.73 7.57 -32.45
C PRO A 58 -13.15 6.16 -32.35
N LEU A 59 -13.04 5.37 -33.40
CA LEU A 59 -12.38 4.07 -33.38
C LEU A 59 -10.88 4.18 -33.03
N ALA A 60 -10.19 5.13 -33.67
CA ALA A 60 -8.76 5.39 -33.34
C ALA A 60 -8.57 5.83 -31.90
N LEU A 61 -9.46 6.66 -31.35
CA LEU A 61 -9.43 7.09 -29.96
C LEU A 61 -9.67 5.92 -28.98
N ILE A 62 -10.64 5.04 -29.28
CA ILE A 62 -10.91 3.84 -28.47
C ILE A 62 -9.70 2.90 -28.47
N ILE A 63 -9.09 2.67 -29.64
CA ILE A 63 -7.87 1.85 -29.75
C ILE A 63 -6.72 2.52 -28.96
N SER A 64 -6.55 3.84 -29.09
CA SER A 64 -5.54 4.61 -28.37
C SER A 64 -5.73 4.54 -26.85
N TYR A 65 -6.99 4.57 -26.38
CA TYR A 65 -7.32 4.34 -24.98
C TYR A 65 -6.84 2.96 -24.49
N GLY A 66 -7.12 1.90 -25.28
CA GLY A 66 -6.66 0.55 -24.97
C GLY A 66 -5.14 0.45 -24.91
N ILE A 67 -4.44 1.03 -25.90
CA ILE A 67 -2.97 1.07 -25.95
C ILE A 67 -2.42 1.85 -24.74
N ALA A 68 -2.98 3.02 -24.42
CA ALA A 68 -2.55 3.81 -23.27
C ALA A 68 -2.72 3.05 -21.95
N ARG A 69 -3.81 2.29 -21.78
CA ARG A 69 -4.06 1.43 -20.63
C ARG A 69 -3.01 0.33 -20.50
N VAL A 70 -2.73 -0.39 -21.58
CA VAL A 70 -1.70 -1.44 -21.62
C VAL A 70 -0.32 -0.83 -21.35
N THR A 71 -0.02 0.32 -21.94
CA THR A 71 1.24 1.02 -21.76
C THR A 71 1.46 1.44 -20.29
N ALA A 72 0.43 1.98 -19.64
CA ALA A 72 0.47 2.35 -18.22
C ALA A 72 0.81 1.14 -17.32
N LEU A 73 0.15 0.00 -17.56
CA LEU A 73 0.39 -1.25 -16.84
C LEU A 73 1.79 -1.81 -17.16
N ALA A 74 2.18 -1.85 -18.44
CA ALA A 74 3.47 -2.37 -18.86
C ALA A 74 4.65 -1.60 -18.25
N PHE A 75 4.60 -0.26 -18.25
CA PHE A 75 5.62 0.55 -17.58
C PHE A 75 5.60 0.36 -16.05
N GLY A 76 4.44 0.13 -15.44
CA GLY A 76 4.32 -0.21 -14.03
C GLY A 76 5.04 -1.52 -13.69
N GLU A 77 4.79 -2.57 -14.47
CA GLU A 77 5.46 -3.87 -14.27
C GLU A 77 6.95 -3.84 -14.62
N LEU A 78 7.33 -3.13 -15.69
CA LEU A 78 8.72 -2.95 -16.05
C LEU A 78 9.51 -2.23 -14.95
N ARG A 79 8.92 -1.18 -14.36
CA ARG A 79 9.48 -0.51 -13.18
C ARG A 79 9.71 -1.48 -12.04
N ASN A 80 8.71 -2.32 -11.69
CA ASN A 80 8.81 -3.30 -10.62
C ASN A 80 9.95 -4.30 -10.89
N ALA A 81 10.03 -4.82 -12.11
CA ALA A 81 11.08 -5.76 -12.52
C ALA A 81 12.48 -5.15 -12.45
N ILE A 82 12.65 -3.92 -12.96
CA ILE A 82 13.94 -3.21 -12.94
C ILE A 82 14.38 -2.92 -11.50
N PHE A 83 13.46 -2.44 -10.65
CA PHE A 83 13.77 -2.03 -9.29
C PHE A 83 13.96 -3.21 -8.34
N SER A 84 13.32 -4.34 -8.59
CA SER A 84 13.43 -5.57 -7.77
C SER A 84 14.90 -5.96 -7.53
N LYS A 85 15.75 -5.88 -8.56
CA LYS A 85 17.17 -6.17 -8.41
C LYS A 85 17.90 -5.17 -7.51
N VAL A 86 17.50 -3.89 -7.55
CA VAL A 86 18.06 -2.85 -6.68
C VAL A 86 17.65 -3.07 -5.24
N ALA A 87 16.36 -3.31 -5.00
CA ALA A 87 15.82 -3.60 -3.67
C ALA A 87 16.46 -4.84 -3.05
N GLN A 88 16.55 -5.94 -3.83
CA GLN A 88 17.14 -7.18 -3.34
C GLN A 88 18.64 -7.03 -3.05
N ASN A 89 19.38 -6.28 -3.87
CA ASN A 89 20.78 -6.00 -3.59
C ASN A 89 20.95 -5.16 -2.32
N ALA A 90 20.08 -4.16 -2.10
CA ALA A 90 20.10 -3.34 -0.89
C ALA A 90 19.86 -4.20 0.37
N ILE A 91 18.88 -5.12 0.31
CA ILE A 91 18.57 -6.06 1.41
C ILE A 91 19.77 -6.97 1.68
N THR A 92 20.35 -7.57 0.63
CA THR A 92 21.51 -8.46 0.76
C THR A 92 22.69 -7.72 1.41
N GLN A 93 23.01 -6.49 0.96
CA GLN A 93 24.10 -5.71 1.54
C GLN A 93 23.79 -5.32 3.01
N LEU A 94 22.55 -4.94 3.31
CA LEU A 94 22.12 -4.63 4.66
C LEU A 94 22.30 -5.86 5.58
N THR A 95 21.84 -7.03 5.15
CA THR A 95 21.95 -8.29 5.91
C THR A 95 23.41 -8.66 6.14
N LEU A 96 24.25 -8.61 5.08
CA LEU A 96 25.68 -8.95 5.19
C LEU A 96 26.42 -7.99 6.12
N ASN A 97 26.15 -6.68 6.02
CA ASN A 97 26.79 -5.69 6.87
C ASN A 97 26.34 -5.85 8.33
N THR A 98 25.05 -6.13 8.58
CA THR A 98 24.55 -6.42 9.92
C THR A 98 25.19 -7.68 10.49
N PHE A 99 25.28 -8.74 9.68
CA PHE A 99 25.91 -10.00 10.09
C PHE A 99 27.40 -9.79 10.44
N LYS A 100 28.14 -9.08 9.57
CA LYS A 100 29.55 -8.74 9.85
C LYS A 100 29.70 -7.91 11.13
N HIS A 101 28.83 -6.93 11.33
CA HIS A 101 28.83 -6.10 12.54
C HIS A 101 28.57 -6.93 13.79
N LEU A 102 27.56 -7.81 13.78
CA LEU A 102 27.27 -8.68 14.91
C LEU A 102 28.45 -9.58 15.27
N HIS A 103 29.21 -10.09 14.29
CA HIS A 103 30.40 -10.90 14.53
C HIS A 103 31.58 -10.11 15.07
N SER A 104 31.56 -8.78 14.96
CA SER A 104 32.58 -7.91 15.57
C SER A 104 32.26 -7.52 17.00
N LEU A 105 31.06 -7.86 17.52
CA LEU A 105 30.66 -7.54 18.88
C LEU A 105 31.24 -8.54 19.89
N SER A 106 31.34 -8.12 21.17
CA SER A 106 31.92 -8.91 22.25
C SER A 106 31.14 -10.18 22.57
N LEU A 107 31.83 -11.18 23.13
CA LEU A 107 31.21 -12.41 23.65
C LEU A 107 30.12 -12.09 24.69
N GLN A 108 30.34 -11.08 25.53
CA GLN A 108 29.39 -10.65 26.57
C GLN A 108 28.04 -10.19 25.94
N PHE A 109 28.09 -9.52 24.79
CA PHE A 109 26.89 -9.15 24.04
C PHE A 109 26.10 -10.39 23.61
N HIS A 110 26.79 -11.41 23.10
CA HIS A 110 26.15 -12.65 22.62
C HIS A 110 25.61 -13.52 23.76
N LEU A 111 26.29 -13.57 24.91
CA LEU A 111 25.83 -14.31 26.08
C LEU A 111 24.63 -13.64 26.77
N GLY A 112 24.53 -12.30 26.68
CA GLY A 112 23.42 -11.52 27.29
C GLY A 112 22.15 -11.49 26.46
N ARG A 113 22.16 -11.98 25.22
CA ARG A 113 21.01 -11.93 24.30
C ARG A 113 20.73 -13.29 23.67
N GLN A 114 19.44 -13.63 23.53
CA GLN A 114 19.02 -14.85 22.85
C GLN A 114 19.31 -14.74 21.34
N THR A 115 20.07 -15.64 20.76
CA THR A 115 20.44 -15.70 19.34
C THR A 115 19.21 -15.67 18.41
N GLY A 116 18.12 -16.33 18.83
CA GLY A 116 16.86 -16.30 18.07
C GLY A 116 16.20 -14.92 18.00
N ALA A 117 16.39 -14.06 19.01
CA ALA A 117 15.90 -12.69 18.99
C ALA A 117 16.69 -11.83 17.98
N LEU A 118 18.03 -12.00 17.93
CA LEU A 118 18.87 -11.28 16.97
C LEU A 118 18.51 -11.62 15.51
N SER A 119 18.29 -12.90 15.22
CA SER A 119 17.84 -13.35 13.90
C SER A 119 16.51 -12.71 13.50
N LYS A 120 15.55 -12.61 14.44
CA LYS A 120 14.25 -11.94 14.21
C LYS A 120 14.39 -10.44 13.96
N PHE A 121 15.32 -9.74 14.62
CA PHE A 121 15.57 -8.31 14.37
C PHE A 121 16.11 -8.08 12.96
N ILE A 122 17.03 -8.92 12.48
CA ILE A 122 17.54 -8.84 11.11
C ILE A 122 16.41 -9.09 10.11
N ASP A 123 15.65 -10.16 10.28
CA ASP A 123 14.55 -10.53 9.37
C ASP A 123 13.47 -9.44 9.31
N ARG A 124 13.02 -8.93 10.45
CA ARG A 124 12.02 -7.86 10.50
C ARG A 124 12.55 -6.53 9.96
N GLY A 125 13.76 -6.14 10.34
CA GLY A 125 14.36 -4.90 9.89
C GLY A 125 14.60 -4.88 8.38
N THR A 126 15.07 -5.99 7.79
CA THR A 126 15.23 -6.12 6.34
C THR A 126 13.90 -6.13 5.59
N LYS A 127 12.86 -6.80 6.14
CA LYS A 127 11.49 -6.73 5.60
C LYS A 127 10.92 -5.31 5.68
N GLY A 128 11.16 -4.59 6.77
CA GLY A 128 10.77 -3.19 6.92
C GLY A 128 11.42 -2.29 5.86
N VAL A 129 12.72 -2.44 5.62
CA VAL A 129 13.43 -1.72 4.55
C VAL A 129 12.83 -2.05 3.20
N ASN A 130 12.60 -3.33 2.89
CA ASN A 130 12.00 -3.76 1.64
C ASN A 130 10.61 -3.15 1.41
N PHE A 131 9.78 -3.15 2.44
CA PHE A 131 8.45 -2.56 2.39
C PHE A 131 8.53 -1.05 2.09
N LEU A 132 9.36 -0.30 2.81
CA LEU A 132 9.50 1.13 2.58
C LEU A 132 10.02 1.44 1.19
N LEU A 133 11.03 0.70 0.70
CA LEU A 133 11.61 0.91 -0.62
C LEU A 133 10.64 0.61 -1.76
N ASN A 134 9.90 -0.49 -1.68
CA ASN A 134 9.00 -0.89 -2.76
C ASN A 134 7.64 -0.22 -2.64
N TYR A 135 7.09 -0.10 -1.43
CA TYR A 135 5.72 0.36 -1.28
C TYR A 135 5.61 1.87 -1.13
N VAL A 136 6.37 2.47 -0.22
CA VAL A 136 6.27 3.93 0.01
C VAL A 136 6.78 4.70 -1.19
N LEU A 137 7.96 4.31 -1.71
CA LEU A 137 8.60 5.03 -2.81
C LEU A 137 7.83 4.90 -4.14
N PHE A 138 7.25 3.72 -4.43
CA PHE A 138 6.64 3.45 -5.73
C PHE A 138 5.11 3.36 -5.73
N ASN A 139 4.46 3.43 -4.58
CA ASN A 139 3.00 3.48 -4.48
C ASN A 139 2.51 4.73 -3.76
N VAL A 140 2.97 4.99 -2.52
CA VAL A 140 2.45 6.11 -1.74
C VAL A 140 2.81 7.46 -2.35
N ILE A 141 4.10 7.73 -2.58
CA ILE A 141 4.57 9.00 -3.15
C ILE A 141 3.96 9.27 -4.53
N PRO A 142 3.99 8.32 -5.50
CA PRO A 142 3.36 8.54 -6.79
C PRO A 142 1.85 8.73 -6.74
N THR A 143 1.15 8.12 -5.77
CA THR A 143 -0.29 8.33 -5.59
C THR A 143 -0.58 9.74 -5.10
N ILE A 144 0.22 10.26 -4.18
CA ILE A 144 0.07 11.67 -3.73
C ILE A 144 0.27 12.62 -4.91
N ILE A 145 1.32 12.42 -5.71
CA ILE A 145 1.57 13.21 -6.92
C ILE A 145 0.40 13.09 -7.90
N GLU A 146 -0.14 11.90 -8.12
CA GLU A 146 -1.30 11.66 -9.00
C GLU A 146 -2.55 12.41 -8.53
N ILE A 147 -2.83 12.45 -7.23
CA ILE A 147 -3.94 13.23 -6.66
C ILE A 147 -3.82 14.70 -7.01
N PHE A 148 -2.62 15.29 -6.82
CA PHE A 148 -2.40 16.69 -7.14
C PHE A 148 -2.42 16.96 -8.65
N LEU A 149 -1.90 16.08 -9.47
CA LEU A 149 -1.96 16.19 -10.93
C LEU A 149 -3.42 16.14 -11.43
N VAL A 150 -4.20 15.17 -10.97
CA VAL A 150 -5.62 15.05 -11.37
C VAL A 150 -6.42 16.26 -10.86
N ALA A 151 -6.19 16.71 -9.61
CA ALA A 151 -6.84 17.92 -9.11
C ALA A 151 -6.47 19.17 -9.94
N GLY A 152 -5.21 19.28 -10.36
CA GLY A 152 -4.75 20.35 -11.24
C GLY A 152 -5.41 20.31 -12.62
N ILE A 153 -5.52 19.12 -13.22
CA ILE A 153 -6.20 18.93 -14.52
C ILE A 153 -7.69 19.27 -14.40
N LEU A 154 -8.34 18.80 -13.33
CA LEU A 154 -9.75 19.10 -13.07
C LEU A 154 -9.98 20.61 -12.90
N ALA A 155 -9.09 21.28 -12.18
CA ALA A 155 -9.17 22.74 -11.98
C ALA A 155 -8.99 23.50 -13.30
N TYR A 156 -8.03 23.09 -14.11
CA TYR A 156 -7.67 23.80 -15.35
C TYR A 156 -8.69 23.58 -16.48
N ILE A 157 -9.14 22.34 -16.68
CA ILE A 157 -10.01 21.97 -17.82
C ILE A 157 -11.50 22.13 -17.47
N TYR A 158 -11.91 21.69 -16.27
CA TYR A 158 -13.32 21.58 -15.88
C TYR A 158 -13.75 22.64 -14.84
N GLY A 159 -12.79 23.36 -14.28
CA GLY A 159 -13.01 24.42 -13.34
C GLY A 159 -12.71 24.05 -11.88
N LEU A 160 -12.37 25.06 -11.11
CA LEU A 160 -11.89 24.93 -9.72
C LEU A 160 -12.86 24.17 -8.80
N LYS A 161 -14.17 24.25 -9.06
CA LYS A 161 -15.21 23.56 -8.27
C LYS A 161 -15.01 22.04 -8.24
N TYR A 162 -14.62 21.42 -9.35
CA TYR A 162 -14.35 19.97 -9.44
C TYR A 162 -13.11 19.57 -8.65
N ALA A 163 -12.05 20.37 -8.75
CA ALA A 163 -10.84 20.13 -7.97
C ALA A 163 -11.10 20.25 -6.46
N LEU A 164 -11.87 21.24 -6.03
CA LEU A 164 -12.24 21.43 -4.62
C LEU A 164 -13.05 20.24 -4.09
N VAL A 165 -14.08 19.79 -4.81
CA VAL A 165 -14.87 18.62 -4.40
C VAL A 165 -13.99 17.38 -4.31
N THR A 166 -13.08 17.16 -5.28
CA THR A 166 -12.13 16.04 -5.25
C THR A 166 -11.24 16.08 -4.00
N LEU A 167 -10.60 17.23 -3.73
CA LEU A 167 -9.70 17.38 -2.58
C LEU A 167 -10.43 17.26 -1.25
N ILE A 168 -11.65 17.83 -1.14
CA ILE A 168 -12.49 17.69 0.05
C ILE A 168 -12.87 16.22 0.28
N THR A 169 -13.31 15.53 -0.78
CA THR A 169 -13.68 14.10 -0.70
C THR A 169 -12.50 13.25 -0.25
N ILE A 170 -11.32 13.45 -0.83
CA ILE A 170 -10.09 12.72 -0.45
C ILE A 170 -9.68 13.05 0.99
N SER A 171 -9.73 14.31 1.39
CA SER A 171 -9.40 14.72 2.76
C SER A 171 -10.35 14.09 3.77
N LEU A 172 -11.66 14.13 3.50
CA LEU A 172 -12.67 13.49 4.35
C LEU A 172 -12.47 11.97 4.41
N TYR A 173 -12.16 11.33 3.28
CA TYR A 173 -11.83 9.91 3.22
C TYR A 173 -10.65 9.56 4.12
N ILE A 174 -9.56 10.34 4.06
CA ILE A 174 -8.38 10.12 4.89
C ILE A 174 -8.72 10.28 6.38
N ILE A 175 -9.47 11.33 6.75
CA ILE A 175 -9.91 11.57 8.14
C ILE A 175 -10.75 10.41 8.65
N VAL A 176 -11.77 9.99 7.90
CA VAL A 176 -12.65 8.86 8.27
C VAL A 176 -11.85 7.57 8.39
N THR A 177 -10.97 7.28 7.40
CA THR A 177 -10.11 6.10 7.43
C THR A 177 -9.23 6.08 8.68
N PHE A 178 -8.60 7.20 9.01
CA PHE A 178 -7.71 7.29 10.17
C PHE A 178 -8.49 7.12 11.48
N THR A 179 -9.59 7.85 11.65
CA THR A 179 -10.41 7.81 12.86
C THR A 179 -11.00 6.43 13.12
N VAL A 180 -11.62 5.82 12.09
CA VAL A 180 -12.22 4.49 12.23
C VAL A 180 -11.15 3.41 12.40
N THR A 181 -9.98 3.54 11.75
CA THR A 181 -8.86 2.59 11.95
C THR A 181 -8.35 2.64 13.39
N GLN A 182 -8.21 3.81 14.00
CA GLN A 182 -7.83 3.93 15.41
C GLN A 182 -8.84 3.24 16.35
N TRP A 183 -10.13 3.46 16.12
CA TRP A 183 -11.19 2.77 16.86
C TRP A 183 -11.12 1.24 16.70
N ARG A 184 -10.84 0.74 15.48
CA ARG A 184 -10.70 -0.70 15.18
C ARG A 184 -9.53 -1.39 15.89
N LEU A 185 -8.48 -0.66 16.24
CA LEU A 185 -7.30 -1.24 16.87
C LEU A 185 -7.63 -2.00 18.17
N GLN A 186 -8.64 -1.57 18.94
CA GLN A 186 -9.05 -2.24 20.17
C GLN A 186 -9.60 -3.66 19.90
N PHE A 187 -10.44 -3.83 18.86
CA PHE A 187 -10.98 -5.14 18.49
C PHE A 187 -9.90 -6.08 17.99
N ARG A 188 -8.98 -5.56 17.18
CA ARG A 188 -7.85 -6.33 16.68
C ARG A 188 -6.91 -6.78 17.80
N ARG A 189 -6.66 -5.92 18.79
CA ARG A 189 -5.84 -6.28 19.95
C ARG A 189 -6.48 -7.40 20.77
N ARG A 190 -7.81 -7.33 20.99
CA ARG A 190 -8.55 -8.38 21.70
C ARG A 190 -8.52 -9.70 20.94
N MET A 191 -8.78 -9.69 19.65
CA MET A 191 -8.66 -10.87 18.79
C MET A 191 -7.27 -11.49 18.86
N ASN A 192 -6.20 -10.68 18.71
CA ASN A 192 -4.83 -11.19 18.79
C ASN A 192 -4.49 -11.76 20.17
N ALA A 193 -5.00 -11.17 21.25
CA ALA A 193 -4.81 -11.69 22.60
C ALA A 193 -5.50 -13.06 22.78
N ALA A 194 -6.72 -13.21 22.26
CA ALA A 194 -7.44 -14.48 22.26
C ALA A 194 -6.74 -15.55 21.40
N ASP A 195 -6.23 -15.18 20.22
CA ASP A 195 -5.45 -16.06 19.34
C ASP A 195 -4.17 -16.58 20.03
N ASN A 196 -3.45 -15.70 20.70
CA ASN A 196 -2.28 -16.08 21.49
C ASN A 196 -2.65 -17.03 22.65
N ALA A 197 -3.80 -16.83 23.31
CA ALA A 197 -4.26 -17.71 24.38
C ALA A 197 -4.61 -19.11 23.85
N VAL A 198 -5.25 -19.21 22.69
CA VAL A 198 -5.50 -20.49 22.00
C VAL A 198 -4.18 -21.17 21.67
N SER A 199 -3.26 -20.46 21.02
CA SER A 199 -1.94 -21.01 20.64
C SER A 199 -1.14 -21.51 21.84
N THR A 200 -1.14 -20.78 22.95
CA THR A 200 -0.44 -21.18 24.17
C THR A 200 -1.05 -22.46 24.75
N LYS A 201 -2.38 -22.53 24.89
CA LYS A 201 -3.04 -23.71 25.43
C LYS A 201 -2.86 -24.95 24.54
N LEU A 202 -2.91 -24.77 23.22
CA LEU A 202 -2.67 -25.86 22.26
C LEU A 202 -1.24 -26.41 22.41
N VAL A 203 -0.24 -25.54 22.45
CA VAL A 203 1.16 -25.94 22.58
C VAL A 203 1.39 -26.61 23.93
N ASP A 204 0.86 -26.03 25.04
CA ASP A 204 0.99 -26.61 26.38
C ASP A 204 0.41 -28.01 26.46
N SER A 205 -0.80 -28.22 25.92
CA SER A 205 -1.46 -29.55 25.93
C SER A 205 -0.67 -30.59 25.12
N LEU A 206 -0.13 -30.18 23.96
CA LEU A 206 0.68 -31.07 23.11
C LEU A 206 2.04 -31.38 23.71
N LEU A 207 2.70 -30.41 24.34
CA LEU A 207 3.98 -30.64 25.02
C LEU A 207 3.83 -31.55 26.26
N ASN A 208 2.67 -31.48 26.92
CA ASN A 208 2.36 -32.30 28.11
C ASN A 208 1.47 -33.52 27.75
N PHE A 209 1.52 -33.98 26.49
CA PHE A 209 0.68 -35.08 26.00
C PHE A 209 0.73 -36.34 26.89
N GLU A 210 1.92 -36.75 27.32
CA GLU A 210 2.10 -37.90 28.21
C GLU A 210 1.35 -37.72 29.52
N THR A 211 1.47 -36.53 30.15
CA THR A 211 0.78 -36.21 31.40
C THR A 211 -0.74 -36.27 31.22
N VAL A 212 -1.25 -35.67 30.13
CA VAL A 212 -2.67 -35.71 29.82
C VAL A 212 -3.17 -37.17 29.68
N LYS A 213 -2.40 -38.03 29.02
CA LYS A 213 -2.71 -39.46 28.86
C LYS A 213 -2.62 -40.21 30.19
N TYR A 214 -1.59 -40.00 30.99
CA TYR A 214 -1.44 -40.72 32.28
C TYR A 214 -2.60 -40.42 33.24
N PHE A 215 -3.14 -39.20 33.21
CA PHE A 215 -4.26 -38.83 34.08
C PHE A 215 -5.63 -38.95 33.41
N ASN A 216 -5.71 -39.50 32.16
CA ASN A 216 -6.94 -39.63 31.40
C ASN A 216 -7.76 -38.35 31.35
N ASN A 217 -7.09 -37.20 31.05
CA ASN A 217 -7.61 -35.84 31.23
C ASN A 217 -7.88 -35.12 29.87
N GLU A 218 -8.04 -35.89 28.79
CA GLU A 218 -8.25 -35.36 27.43
C GLU A 218 -9.50 -34.49 27.32
N GLU A 219 -10.59 -34.92 28.01
CA GLU A 219 -11.86 -34.17 27.98
C GLU A 219 -11.71 -32.80 28.68
N HIS A 220 -10.89 -32.71 29.71
CA HIS A 220 -10.58 -31.43 30.37
C HIS A 220 -9.80 -30.50 29.43
N GLU A 221 -8.75 -31.00 28.77
CA GLU A 221 -7.96 -30.22 27.81
C GLU A 221 -8.79 -29.80 26.60
N TYR A 222 -9.69 -30.68 26.11
CA TYR A 222 -10.63 -30.34 25.03
C TYR A 222 -11.54 -29.18 25.47
N ARG A 223 -12.14 -29.23 26.64
CA ARG A 223 -13.02 -28.18 27.15
C ARG A 223 -12.27 -26.85 27.35
N ARG A 224 -11.07 -26.91 27.89
CA ARG A 224 -10.19 -25.76 28.09
C ARG A 224 -9.80 -25.09 26.76
N LEU A 225 -9.53 -25.87 25.73
CA LEU A 225 -9.25 -25.36 24.39
C LEU A 225 -10.49 -24.80 23.72
N PHE A 226 -11.63 -25.49 23.87
CA PHE A 226 -12.91 -25.05 23.32
C PHE A 226 -13.33 -23.68 23.85
N GLU A 227 -13.25 -23.43 25.15
CA GLU A 227 -13.54 -22.13 25.75
C GLU A 227 -12.65 -21.01 25.17
N SER A 228 -11.41 -21.30 24.86
CA SER A 228 -10.49 -20.33 24.27
C SER A 228 -10.79 -20.08 22.81
N LEU A 229 -11.17 -21.09 22.07
CA LEU A 229 -11.62 -20.99 20.67
C LEU A 229 -12.91 -20.19 20.56
N ASP A 230 -13.89 -20.42 21.45
CA ASP A 230 -15.15 -19.68 21.52
C ASP A 230 -14.90 -18.18 21.78
N GLN A 231 -13.98 -17.88 22.70
CA GLN A 231 -13.57 -16.49 22.93
C GLN A 231 -12.88 -15.88 21.71
N TYR A 232 -11.98 -16.63 21.05
CA TYR A 232 -11.32 -16.16 19.82
C TYR A 232 -12.33 -15.94 18.70
N GLU A 233 -13.27 -16.85 18.49
CA GLU A 233 -14.36 -16.71 17.52
C GLU A 233 -15.15 -15.43 17.76
N THR A 234 -15.59 -15.20 18.99
CA THR A 234 -16.33 -13.99 19.37
C THR A 234 -15.55 -12.72 19.06
N GLU A 235 -14.29 -12.64 19.45
CA GLU A 235 -13.47 -11.44 19.20
C GLU A 235 -13.09 -11.29 17.71
N SER A 236 -12.93 -12.40 16.98
CA SER A 236 -12.69 -12.41 15.53
C SER A 236 -13.90 -11.86 14.77
N ILE A 237 -15.11 -12.27 15.14
CA ILE A 237 -16.36 -11.75 14.56
C ILE A 237 -16.48 -10.24 14.81
N LYS A 238 -16.23 -9.76 16.04
CA LYS A 238 -16.24 -8.32 16.34
C LYS A 238 -15.20 -7.54 15.51
N ASN A 239 -14.01 -8.09 15.34
CA ASN A 239 -12.99 -7.50 14.50
C ASN A 239 -13.44 -7.45 13.04
N GLN A 240 -14.10 -8.49 12.52
CA GLN A 240 -14.64 -8.51 11.15
C GLN A 240 -15.74 -7.47 10.96
N TYR A 241 -16.67 -7.34 11.92
CA TYR A 241 -17.70 -6.28 11.87
C TYR A 241 -17.09 -4.88 11.87
N SER A 242 -16.04 -4.65 12.67
CA SER A 242 -15.34 -3.38 12.67
C SER A 242 -14.66 -3.05 11.33
N LEU A 243 -14.20 -4.09 10.60
CA LEU A 243 -13.66 -3.93 9.24
C LEU A 243 -14.77 -3.58 8.24
N SER A 244 -15.89 -4.28 8.30
CA SER A 244 -17.04 -4.00 7.44
C SER A 244 -17.55 -2.57 7.65
N TYR A 245 -17.59 -2.11 8.90
CA TYR A 245 -17.96 -0.72 9.22
C TYR A 245 -17.01 0.29 8.58
N LEU A 246 -15.68 0.05 8.64
CA LEU A 246 -14.69 0.89 7.96
C LEU A 246 -14.96 0.95 6.46
N ASN A 247 -15.15 -0.20 5.81
CA ASN A 247 -15.37 -0.27 4.37
C ASN A 247 -16.66 0.46 3.94
N ILE A 248 -17.73 0.32 4.73
CA ILE A 248 -18.99 1.03 4.48
C ILE A 248 -18.79 2.54 4.62
N ALA A 249 -18.17 3.01 5.70
CA ALA A 249 -17.93 4.43 5.91
C ALA A 249 -17.08 5.04 4.79
N GLN A 250 -16.03 4.35 4.36
CA GLN A 250 -15.20 4.74 3.23
C GLN A 250 -16.00 4.82 1.92
N THR A 251 -16.82 3.81 1.64
CA THR A 251 -17.66 3.76 0.45
C THR A 251 -18.67 4.91 0.44
N ILE A 252 -19.30 5.22 1.57
CA ILE A 252 -20.25 6.35 1.68
C ILE A 252 -19.56 7.67 1.30
N VAL A 253 -18.38 7.94 1.84
CA VAL A 253 -17.64 9.18 1.55
C VAL A 253 -17.33 9.30 0.07
N ILE A 254 -16.78 8.26 -0.53
CA ILE A 254 -16.40 8.27 -1.96
C ILE A 254 -17.62 8.39 -2.85
N MET A 255 -18.66 7.58 -2.62
CA MET A 255 -19.86 7.59 -3.45
C MET A 255 -20.60 8.93 -3.33
N THR A 256 -20.61 9.54 -2.15
CA THR A 256 -21.15 10.90 -1.98
C THR A 256 -20.35 11.91 -2.81
N GLY A 257 -19.01 11.88 -2.77
CA GLY A 257 -18.18 12.74 -3.58
C GLY A 257 -18.39 12.57 -5.08
N ILE A 258 -18.43 11.32 -5.55
CA ILE A 258 -18.72 10.99 -6.96
C ILE A 258 -20.12 11.50 -7.34
N THR A 259 -21.12 11.24 -6.52
CA THR A 259 -22.50 11.69 -6.79
C THR A 259 -22.58 13.21 -6.89
N ILE A 260 -21.97 13.95 -5.99
CA ILE A 260 -21.91 15.42 -6.04
C ILE A 260 -21.27 15.88 -7.37
N MET A 261 -20.13 15.30 -7.74
CA MET A 261 -19.46 15.66 -9.01
C MET A 261 -20.28 15.35 -10.23
N LEU A 262 -20.97 14.21 -10.27
CA LEU A 262 -21.84 13.82 -11.39
C LEU A 262 -23.07 14.73 -11.49
N VAL A 263 -23.68 15.10 -10.35
CA VAL A 263 -24.79 16.06 -10.33
C VAL A 263 -24.34 17.43 -10.82
N MET A 264 -23.19 17.93 -10.35
CA MET A 264 -22.61 19.19 -10.85
C MET A 264 -22.35 19.13 -12.36
N SER A 265 -21.77 18.00 -12.84
CA SER A 265 -21.50 17.79 -14.25
C SER A 265 -22.78 17.78 -15.09
N ALA A 266 -23.87 17.20 -14.60
CA ALA A 266 -25.15 17.18 -15.29
C ALA A 266 -25.73 18.61 -15.45
N PHE A 267 -25.61 19.45 -14.43
CA PHE A 267 -25.99 20.88 -14.54
C PHE A 267 -25.11 21.64 -15.52
N ASP A 268 -23.80 21.36 -15.53
CA ASP A 268 -22.87 22.02 -16.47
C ASP A 268 -23.11 21.57 -17.92
N ILE A 269 -23.48 20.30 -18.16
CA ILE A 269 -23.89 19.82 -19.49
C ILE A 269 -25.15 20.56 -19.94
N ARG A 270 -26.16 20.68 -19.06
CA ARG A 270 -27.39 21.42 -19.38
C ARG A 270 -27.11 22.89 -19.68
N ALA A 271 -26.13 23.51 -19.02
CA ALA A 271 -25.70 24.87 -19.28
C ALA A 271 -24.82 25.03 -20.53
N GLY A 272 -24.45 23.93 -21.20
CA GLY A 272 -23.56 23.94 -22.38
C GLY A 272 -22.09 24.19 -22.07
N SER A 273 -21.70 24.18 -20.80
CA SER A 273 -20.31 24.41 -20.36
C SER A 273 -19.47 23.15 -20.22
N LEU A 274 -20.09 21.96 -20.32
CA LEU A 274 -19.43 20.64 -20.23
C LEU A 274 -19.97 19.73 -21.31
N THR A 275 -19.11 18.89 -21.89
CA THR A 275 -19.47 17.81 -22.84
C THR A 275 -19.84 16.51 -22.13
N ILE A 276 -20.48 15.58 -22.83
CA ILE A 276 -20.75 14.22 -22.31
C ILE A 276 -19.44 13.49 -22.07
N GLY A 277 -18.44 13.66 -22.94
CA GLY A 277 -17.10 13.11 -22.72
C GLY A 277 -16.43 13.69 -21.47
N GLY A 278 -16.59 14.98 -21.19
CA GLY A 278 -16.12 15.61 -19.94
C GLY A 278 -16.73 14.98 -18.70
N PHE A 279 -18.02 14.66 -18.71
CA PHE A 279 -18.69 13.91 -17.62
C PHE A 279 -18.04 12.53 -17.40
N VAL A 280 -17.73 11.80 -18.47
CA VAL A 280 -17.07 10.51 -18.42
C VAL A 280 -15.65 10.63 -17.84
N VAL A 281 -14.91 11.67 -18.25
CA VAL A 281 -13.55 11.94 -17.72
C VAL A 281 -13.57 12.20 -16.22
N ILE A 282 -14.47 13.05 -15.74
CA ILE A 282 -14.61 13.38 -14.33
C ILE A 282 -14.89 12.12 -13.51
N ASN A 283 -15.84 11.28 -13.96
CA ASN A 283 -16.15 10.02 -13.32
C ASN A 283 -14.94 9.05 -13.32
N ALA A 284 -14.25 8.94 -14.45
CA ALA A 284 -13.08 8.07 -14.59
C ALA A 284 -11.93 8.48 -13.66
N TYR A 285 -11.65 9.78 -13.53
CA TYR A 285 -10.65 10.27 -12.59
C TYR A 285 -11.00 9.97 -11.13
N MET A 286 -12.26 10.14 -10.74
CA MET A 286 -12.70 9.83 -9.38
C MET A 286 -12.51 8.34 -9.05
N LEU A 287 -12.93 7.45 -9.95
CA LEU A 287 -12.76 6.00 -9.78
C LEU A 287 -11.27 5.61 -9.75
N GLN A 288 -10.44 6.26 -10.58
CA GLN A 288 -8.99 6.02 -10.63
C GLN A 288 -8.31 6.40 -9.30
N LEU A 289 -8.68 7.54 -8.71
CA LEU A 289 -8.12 7.98 -7.44
C LEU A 289 -8.59 7.14 -6.25
N TYR A 290 -9.78 6.55 -6.33
CA TYR A 290 -10.34 5.72 -5.26
C TYR A 290 -9.56 4.43 -5.03
N GLN A 291 -9.11 3.75 -6.08
CA GLN A 291 -8.44 2.46 -5.96
C GLN A 291 -7.23 2.46 -5.00
N PRO A 292 -6.25 3.38 -5.12
CA PRO A 292 -5.11 3.41 -4.21
C PRO A 292 -5.47 3.87 -2.79
N LEU A 293 -6.56 4.62 -2.62
CA LEU A 293 -6.97 5.10 -1.30
C LEU A 293 -7.44 3.96 -0.36
N ASN A 294 -8.01 2.88 -0.90
CA ASN A 294 -8.45 1.73 -0.12
C ASN A 294 -7.34 1.08 0.72
N PHE A 295 -6.09 1.22 0.29
CA PHE A 295 -4.94 0.64 0.99
C PHE A 295 -4.33 1.57 2.05
N PHE A 296 -4.71 2.85 2.12
CA PHE A 296 -4.08 3.82 3.03
C PHE A 296 -4.15 3.41 4.51
N GLY A 297 -5.26 2.83 4.95
CA GLY A 297 -5.43 2.39 6.35
C GLY A 297 -4.47 1.27 6.75
N THR A 298 -4.18 0.34 5.84
CA THR A 298 -3.23 -0.76 6.08
C THR A 298 -1.79 -0.27 5.96
N VAL A 299 -1.52 0.59 5.00
CA VAL A 299 -0.20 1.15 4.71
C VAL A 299 0.36 1.97 5.87
N TYR A 300 -0.44 2.84 6.47
CA TYR A 300 0.00 3.64 7.61
C TYR A 300 0.55 2.78 8.74
N ARG A 301 -0.14 1.70 9.06
CA ARG A 301 0.28 0.78 10.12
C ARG A 301 1.54 0.02 9.74
N GLU A 302 1.63 -0.45 8.51
CA GLU A 302 2.79 -1.16 8.00
C GLU A 302 4.03 -0.26 7.93
N ILE A 303 3.86 1.01 7.55
CA ILE A 303 4.94 2.02 7.61
C ILE A 303 5.44 2.17 9.06
N ARG A 304 4.52 2.35 10.03
CA ARG A 304 4.90 2.51 11.42
C ARG A 304 5.63 1.28 11.97
N GLN A 305 5.14 0.09 11.67
CA GLN A 305 5.79 -1.17 12.05
C GLN A 305 7.17 -1.29 11.42
N SER A 306 7.27 -1.04 10.11
CA SER A 306 8.54 -1.08 9.38
C SER A 306 9.57 -0.09 9.93
N LEU A 307 9.15 1.12 10.29
CA LEU A 307 10.03 2.12 10.92
C LEU A 307 10.54 1.62 12.27
N THR A 308 9.68 1.04 13.12
CA THR A 308 10.09 0.48 14.41
C THR A 308 11.05 -0.71 14.24
N ASP A 309 10.76 -1.61 13.27
CA ASP A 309 11.63 -2.75 12.99
C ASP A 309 13.00 -2.32 12.44
N MET A 310 13.03 -1.25 11.64
CA MET A 310 14.28 -0.62 11.18
C MET A 310 15.04 0.06 12.31
N GLU A 311 14.35 0.78 13.19
CA GLU A 311 14.95 1.40 14.37
C GLU A 311 15.65 0.34 15.23
N ASN A 312 14.98 -0.77 15.53
CA ASN A 312 15.57 -1.90 16.24
C ASN A 312 16.81 -2.47 15.54
N LEU A 313 16.78 -2.57 14.19
CA LEU A 313 17.92 -3.04 13.41
C LEU A 313 19.09 -2.05 13.46
N PHE A 314 18.83 -0.74 13.35
CA PHE A 314 19.89 0.28 13.36
C PHE A 314 20.46 0.50 14.77
N THR A 315 19.67 0.30 15.82
CA THR A 315 20.17 0.31 17.21
C THR A 315 21.24 -0.77 17.42
N LEU A 316 21.11 -1.94 16.74
CA LEU A 316 22.17 -2.95 16.77
C LEU A 316 23.50 -2.46 16.15
N TRP A 317 23.45 -1.53 15.21
CA TRP A 317 24.65 -0.96 14.57
C TRP A 317 25.32 0.13 15.43
N GLU A 318 24.61 0.67 16.42
CA GLU A 318 25.16 1.65 17.36
C GLU A 318 25.96 0.99 18.48
N GLU A 319 25.77 -0.32 18.70
CA GLU A 319 26.58 -1.10 19.65
C GLU A 319 28.03 -1.15 19.20
N LYS A 320 28.95 -0.71 20.04
CA LYS A 320 30.37 -0.66 19.72
C LYS A 320 31.08 -1.96 20.08
N PRO A 321 32.00 -2.47 19.26
CA PRO A 321 32.87 -3.57 19.64
C PRO A 321 33.77 -3.12 20.80
N ASN A 322 33.85 -3.93 21.87
CA ASN A 322 34.68 -3.64 23.03
C ASN A 322 36.18 -3.80 22.76
N LEU A 323 36.54 -4.50 21.68
CA LEU A 323 37.90 -4.71 21.20
C LEU A 323 37.98 -4.29 19.74
N THR A 324 38.80 -3.33 19.42
CA THR A 324 39.22 -3.02 18.05
C THR A 324 40.53 -3.74 17.80
N ASP A 325 40.62 -4.53 16.73
CA ASP A 325 41.89 -5.07 16.26
C ASP A 325 42.87 -3.89 16.07
N SER A 326 44.05 -3.98 16.66
CA SER A 326 45.09 -3.00 16.40
C SER A 326 45.49 -3.17 14.93
N GLU A 327 45.55 -2.06 14.18
CA GLU A 327 46.15 -2.04 12.88
C GLU A 327 47.63 -2.46 13.04
N ILE A 328 47.96 -3.70 12.65
CA ILE A 328 49.31 -4.17 12.45
C ILE A 328 49.75 -3.87 11.03
#